data_6ec2d2c703c1d9df2e5bbb7991069ed2
#
_entry.id   6ec2d2c703c1d9df2e5bbb7991069ed2
#
_cell.length_a   1.000
_cell.length_b   1.000
_cell.length_c   1.000
_cell.angle_alpha   90.00
_cell.angle_beta   90.00
_cell.angle_gamma   90.00
#
_symmetry.space_group_name_H-M   'P 1'
#
loop_
_entity.id
_entity.type
_entity.pdbx_description
1 polymer ?
#
loop_
_entity_poly.entity_id
_entity_poly.type
_entity_poly.pdbx_seq_one_letter_code
_entity_poly.pdbx_strand_id
1 'polypeptide(L)'
;MSFAIRYSLTLAEEETSGGPAGLLGTVAEAAGPLSALAGLTTLPLNVSNDVLGGSLVLDADITVTMGEGAVASTFEAVLVNLPAETVRTLRAALARRPLSATVRLGYFDDRSVGRHPVMAGRVVKLASWVAEDGLSRVRLTGQDAGGYALRMTSASVHRAEAANALDFAHKVVTAAGLTLAKGSALTTELTDHTVRNPTALDALRELAHTAGAPVVIRDRCVLIGPAVGTDDPAPVAFDPDVNLVAYGETQGEETLVVAPGEERPPTRTSMNVTVLGHPDLRVGHVVTLRRIQDAPAGPLRVNRLVHRFGVRTGYVCEVQLVAAAAGEFVEAVDGARGFTDRLDAGAERALLARPSVDVGEVSSYRAAGHQVSLRYGQSPPPSSSLPSVTGPVGDDVLLDKPVAAPFAFGPCGLMTPVYPGMRALLAHNRNLVNDAAVVGWLWPRTPGARAPAPEPGDYWLALPTGTGSDGQPTGPGVNDLTDAKGGRIIQARGLHILVGTPKLPQVGTRPTPPDDDSVTIEHHTGTTIEIDPEGAVTVRTKGSGIKLTNGTVSLSLDGASVQVT
;
A
#
# COMPACT_ATOMS: atom_id res chain seq x y z
N MET A 1 28.69 31.90 -28.98
CA MET A 1 27.32 31.66 -29.52
C MET A 1 26.35 32.30 -28.58
N SER A 2 25.50 33.18 -29.07
CA SER A 2 24.42 33.77 -28.23
C SER A 2 23.22 32.81 -28.30
N PHE A 3 22.95 32.11 -27.22
CA PHE A 3 21.78 31.23 -27.15
C PHE A 3 20.53 32.09 -26.91
N ALA A 4 19.75 32.35 -27.94
CA ALA A 4 18.47 33.00 -27.80
C ALA A 4 17.43 32.00 -27.24
N ILE A 5 17.08 32.18 -25.98
CA ILE A 5 16.13 31.30 -25.28
C ILE A 5 14.69 31.57 -25.73
N ARG A 6 13.89 30.51 -25.81
CA ARG A 6 12.48 30.57 -26.22
C ARG A 6 11.58 29.85 -25.22
N TYR A 7 10.43 30.44 -24.92
CA TYR A 7 9.36 29.76 -24.22
C TYR A 7 8.01 29.94 -24.92
N SER A 8 7.09 29.03 -24.64
CA SER A 8 5.67 29.16 -24.94
C SER A 8 4.85 28.54 -23.83
N LEU A 9 3.87 29.30 -23.34
CA LEU A 9 2.88 28.86 -22.35
C LEU A 9 1.49 29.00 -22.97
N THR A 10 0.82 27.88 -23.18
CA THR A 10 -0.55 27.83 -23.70
C THR A 10 -1.51 27.48 -22.57
N LEU A 11 -2.54 28.31 -22.36
CA LEU A 11 -3.60 28.09 -21.37
C LEU A 11 -4.93 27.89 -22.10
N ALA A 12 -5.66 26.83 -21.78
CA ALA A 12 -6.96 26.53 -22.38
C ALA A 12 -7.95 26.00 -21.34
N GLU A 13 -9.25 26.22 -21.56
CA GLU A 13 -10.28 25.52 -20.78
C GLU A 13 -10.27 24.03 -21.16
N GLU A 14 -10.42 23.15 -20.17
CA GLU A 14 -10.49 21.72 -20.43
C GLU A 14 -11.87 21.36 -20.97
N GLU A 15 -11.91 20.76 -22.15
CA GLU A 15 -13.15 20.21 -22.71
C GLU A 15 -13.59 18.99 -21.90
N THR A 16 -14.88 18.94 -21.51
CA THR A 16 -15.46 17.74 -20.91
C THR A 16 -15.38 16.57 -21.90
N SER A 17 -14.77 15.47 -21.48
CA SER A 17 -14.56 14.26 -22.25
C SER A 17 -15.86 13.76 -22.91
N GLY A 18 -16.01 13.99 -24.20
CA GLY A 18 -17.16 13.55 -25.02
C GLY A 18 -17.06 13.87 -26.50
N GLY A 19 -16.06 14.62 -26.94
CA GLY A 19 -15.85 14.97 -28.34
C GLY A 19 -14.45 14.62 -28.85
N PRO A 20 -14.24 14.50 -30.17
CA PRO A 20 -12.95 14.10 -30.76
C PRO A 20 -11.90 15.20 -30.54
N ALA A 21 -11.18 15.10 -29.44
CA ALA A 21 -10.18 16.06 -28.93
C ALA A 21 -8.86 16.09 -29.73
N GLY A 22 -8.84 15.64 -30.97
CA GLY A 22 -7.64 15.50 -31.80
C GLY A 22 -7.40 16.62 -32.82
N LEU A 23 -8.35 17.50 -33.08
CA LEU A 23 -8.26 18.39 -34.26
C LEU A 23 -8.11 19.89 -33.95
N LEU A 24 -8.37 20.35 -32.71
CA LEU A 24 -8.32 21.78 -32.38
C LEU A 24 -6.94 22.33 -31.99
N GLY A 25 -6.00 21.47 -31.58
CA GLY A 25 -4.64 21.90 -31.29
C GLY A 25 -3.86 22.41 -32.51
N THR A 26 -4.22 21.98 -33.70
CA THR A 26 -3.57 22.34 -34.97
C THR A 26 -4.16 23.59 -35.63
N VAL A 27 -5.36 24.01 -35.26
CA VAL A 27 -6.01 25.18 -35.87
C VAL A 27 -5.56 26.52 -35.24
N ALA A 28 -5.10 26.49 -33.99
CA ALA A 28 -4.60 27.70 -33.31
C ALA A 28 -3.25 28.20 -33.87
N GLU A 29 -2.46 27.33 -34.51
CA GLU A 29 -1.18 27.69 -35.15
C GLU A 29 -1.36 28.41 -36.52
N ALA A 30 -2.53 28.30 -37.15
CA ALA A 30 -2.79 28.85 -38.49
C ALA A 30 -3.43 30.23 -38.51
N ALA A 31 -3.79 30.80 -37.34
CA ALA A 31 -4.39 32.15 -37.28
C ALA A 31 -3.33 33.26 -37.26
N GLY A 32 -3.22 34.02 -38.33
CA GLY A 32 -2.23 35.07 -38.52
C GLY A 32 -2.38 36.30 -37.58
N PRO A 33 -1.51 37.33 -37.72
CA PRO A 33 -1.27 38.39 -36.74
C PRO A 33 -2.46 39.30 -36.36
N LEU A 34 -3.56 39.27 -37.10
CA LEU A 34 -4.77 40.03 -36.76
C LEU A 34 -5.65 39.40 -35.68
N SER A 35 -5.42 38.10 -35.36
CA SER A 35 -6.12 37.40 -34.26
C SER A 35 -5.53 37.75 -32.89
N ALA A 36 -4.35 38.35 -32.82
CA ALA A 36 -3.67 38.68 -31.56
C ALA A 36 -4.44 39.72 -30.73
N LEU A 37 -5.12 40.65 -31.37
CA LEU A 37 -5.91 41.70 -30.68
C LEU A 37 -7.27 41.19 -30.16
N ALA A 38 -7.88 40.24 -30.86
CA ALA A 38 -9.13 39.58 -30.41
C ALA A 38 -8.86 38.46 -29.39
N GLY A 39 -7.64 37.87 -29.38
CA GLY A 39 -7.25 36.76 -28.50
C GLY A 39 -6.88 37.17 -27.06
N LEU A 40 -6.83 38.47 -26.75
CA LEU A 40 -6.46 38.96 -25.41
C LEU A 40 -7.49 38.63 -24.33
N THR A 41 -8.73 38.34 -24.72
CA THR A 41 -9.85 38.08 -23.80
C THR A 41 -10.48 36.71 -23.95
N THR A 42 -9.98 35.87 -24.86
CA THR A 42 -10.55 34.54 -25.15
C THR A 42 -9.51 33.43 -24.92
N LEU A 43 -9.97 32.31 -24.45
CA LEU A 43 -9.15 31.07 -24.39
C LEU A 43 -9.30 30.29 -25.71
N PRO A 44 -8.23 29.63 -26.23
CA PRO A 44 -6.91 29.43 -25.60
C PRO A 44 -6.03 30.70 -25.64
N LEU A 45 -5.32 30.99 -24.54
CA LEU A 45 -4.33 32.05 -24.45
C LEU A 45 -2.93 31.46 -24.69
N ASN A 46 -2.19 31.99 -25.64
CA ASN A 46 -0.79 31.65 -25.90
C ASN A 46 0.11 32.83 -25.55
N VAL A 47 1.03 32.61 -24.62
CA VAL A 47 2.03 33.58 -24.16
C VAL A 47 3.42 33.07 -24.51
N SER A 48 4.27 33.90 -25.11
CA SER A 48 5.65 33.52 -25.44
C SER A 48 6.56 34.77 -25.51
N ASN A 49 7.85 34.56 -25.69
CA ASN A 49 8.81 35.58 -26.08
C ASN A 49 9.09 35.60 -27.59
N ASP A 50 8.34 34.84 -28.38
CA ASP A 50 8.48 34.79 -29.84
C ASP A 50 7.57 35.86 -30.52
N VAL A 51 8.20 36.92 -30.99
CA VAL A 51 7.52 38.02 -31.64
C VAL A 51 6.85 37.61 -32.97
N LEU A 52 7.38 36.59 -33.64
CA LEU A 52 6.86 36.12 -34.92
C LEU A 52 5.81 35.03 -34.79
N GLY A 53 5.63 34.47 -33.59
CA GLY A 53 4.73 33.34 -33.33
C GLY A 53 3.24 33.70 -33.16
N GLY A 54 2.84 34.96 -33.32
CA GLY A 54 1.43 35.42 -33.20
C GLY A 54 0.84 35.31 -31.80
N SER A 55 1.69 35.11 -30.77
CA SER A 55 1.30 34.99 -29.36
C SER A 55 1.44 36.35 -28.63
N LEU A 56 0.87 36.44 -27.43
CA LEU A 56 1.10 37.55 -26.52
C LEU A 56 2.56 37.50 -26.07
N VAL A 57 3.33 38.53 -26.41
CA VAL A 57 4.77 38.59 -26.09
C VAL A 57 4.96 39.22 -24.73
N LEU A 58 5.47 38.41 -23.79
CA LEU A 58 5.76 38.84 -22.42
C LEU A 58 7.09 38.30 -21.93
N ASP A 59 7.66 38.98 -20.96
CA ASP A 59 8.72 38.43 -20.14
C ASP A 59 8.15 37.41 -19.14
N ALA A 60 8.85 36.30 -18.94
CA ALA A 60 8.43 35.27 -18.01
C ALA A 60 9.62 34.64 -17.27
N ASP A 61 9.38 34.30 -16.00
CA ASP A 61 10.21 33.39 -15.24
C ASP A 61 9.43 32.09 -15.04
N ILE A 62 9.98 30.97 -15.53
CA ILE A 62 9.30 29.67 -15.50
C ILE A 62 10.18 28.65 -14.79
N THR A 63 9.61 27.98 -13.81
CA THR A 63 10.25 26.86 -13.10
C THR A 63 9.38 25.63 -13.23
N VAL A 64 9.97 24.51 -13.70
CA VAL A 64 9.29 23.21 -13.76
C VAL A 64 10.10 22.23 -12.91
N THR A 65 9.46 21.64 -11.89
CA THR A 65 10.10 20.69 -10.96
C THR A 65 9.50 19.31 -11.14
N MET A 66 10.36 18.34 -11.37
CA MET A 66 10.01 16.93 -11.55
C MET A 66 10.81 16.07 -10.55
N GLY A 67 10.24 14.99 -10.06
CA GLY A 67 10.90 14.06 -9.14
C GLY A 67 10.45 12.62 -9.35
N GLU A 68 11.31 11.69 -8.98
CA GLU A 68 11.02 10.27 -8.87
C GLU A 68 10.25 9.98 -7.58
N GLY A 69 9.57 8.84 -7.45
CA GLY A 69 8.92 8.41 -6.21
C GLY A 69 7.42 8.70 -6.14
N ALA A 70 6.69 8.60 -7.25
CA ALA A 70 5.25 8.93 -7.33
C ALA A 70 4.94 10.35 -6.81
N VAL A 71 5.69 11.31 -7.30
CA VAL A 71 5.52 12.73 -6.98
C VAL A 71 4.89 13.44 -8.17
N ALA A 72 3.82 14.20 -7.91
CA ALA A 72 3.27 15.09 -8.93
C ALA A 72 4.29 16.18 -9.28
N SER A 73 4.68 16.24 -10.53
CA SER A 73 5.52 17.33 -11.04
C SER A 73 4.77 18.65 -10.97
N THR A 74 5.49 19.74 -10.76
CA THR A 74 4.90 21.08 -10.59
C THR A 74 5.53 22.09 -11.52
N PHE A 75 4.75 23.13 -11.88
CA PHE A 75 5.29 24.30 -12.55
C PHE A 75 4.86 25.58 -11.85
N GLU A 76 5.71 26.57 -11.94
CA GLU A 76 5.44 27.95 -11.61
C GLU A 76 5.84 28.84 -12.79
N ALA A 77 4.93 29.68 -13.27
CA ALA A 77 5.20 30.66 -14.30
C ALA A 77 4.80 32.05 -13.78
N VAL A 78 5.77 32.96 -13.75
CA VAL A 78 5.56 34.36 -13.40
C VAL A 78 5.62 35.19 -14.69
N LEU A 79 4.49 35.73 -15.10
CA LEU A 79 4.33 36.56 -16.29
C LEU A 79 4.40 38.02 -15.89
N VAL A 80 5.16 38.85 -16.63
CA VAL A 80 5.33 40.25 -16.38
C VAL A 80 4.41 41.06 -17.30
N ASN A 81 3.65 42.02 -16.75
CA ASN A 81 2.76 42.91 -17.47
C ASN A 81 1.64 42.23 -18.29
N LEU A 82 1.11 41.10 -17.78
CA LEU A 82 -0.10 40.51 -18.36
C LEU A 82 -1.28 41.51 -18.23
N PRO A 83 -2.03 41.81 -19.32
CA PRO A 83 -3.12 42.76 -19.29
C PRO A 83 -4.17 42.43 -18.21
N ALA A 84 -4.64 43.43 -17.49
CA ALA A 84 -5.59 43.25 -16.38
C ALA A 84 -6.89 42.54 -16.80
N GLU A 85 -7.36 42.79 -18.04
CA GLU A 85 -8.53 42.14 -18.64
C GLU A 85 -8.28 40.62 -18.79
N THR A 86 -7.10 40.23 -19.29
CA THR A 86 -6.70 38.84 -19.43
C THR A 86 -6.62 38.16 -18.07
N VAL A 87 -6.10 38.83 -17.03
CA VAL A 87 -6.08 38.32 -15.67
C VAL A 87 -7.49 38.06 -15.14
N ARG A 88 -8.45 38.98 -15.40
CA ARG A 88 -9.86 38.80 -15.03
C ARG A 88 -10.48 37.59 -15.74
N THR A 89 -10.23 37.44 -17.03
CA THR A 89 -10.69 36.29 -17.83
C THR A 89 -10.14 34.97 -17.30
N LEU A 90 -8.84 34.90 -17.03
CA LEU A 90 -8.21 33.69 -16.44
C LEU A 90 -8.79 33.34 -15.07
N ARG A 91 -9.02 34.35 -14.21
CA ARG A 91 -9.65 34.10 -12.89
C ARG A 91 -11.08 33.60 -13.03
N ALA A 92 -11.86 34.19 -13.92
CA ALA A 92 -13.23 33.76 -14.17
C ALA A 92 -13.30 32.37 -14.76
N ALA A 93 -12.39 32.03 -15.66
CA ALA A 93 -12.27 30.68 -16.23
C ALA A 93 -11.83 29.66 -15.18
N LEU A 94 -10.81 29.95 -14.38
CA LEU A 94 -10.30 29.06 -13.32
C LEU A 94 -11.34 28.81 -12.22
N ALA A 95 -12.21 29.81 -11.95
CA ALA A 95 -13.31 29.62 -10.99
C ALA A 95 -14.41 28.68 -11.50
N ARG A 96 -14.55 28.52 -12.81
CA ARG A 96 -15.56 27.66 -13.44
C ARG A 96 -15.04 26.24 -13.69
N ARG A 97 -13.80 26.12 -14.18
CA ARG A 97 -13.19 24.84 -14.58
C ARG A 97 -11.68 24.89 -14.41
N PRO A 98 -11.02 23.74 -14.21
CA PRO A 98 -9.57 23.68 -14.28
C PRO A 98 -9.07 24.15 -15.66
N LEU A 99 -8.01 24.95 -15.65
CA LEU A 99 -7.32 25.36 -16.88
C LEU A 99 -6.19 24.39 -17.17
N SER A 100 -6.13 23.89 -18.40
CA SER A 100 -4.96 23.18 -18.90
C SER A 100 -3.82 24.16 -19.19
N ALA A 101 -2.59 23.74 -18.93
CA ALA A 101 -1.39 24.50 -19.21
C ALA A 101 -0.39 23.61 -19.95
N THR A 102 0.17 24.13 -21.03
CA THR A 102 1.25 23.48 -21.77
C THR A 102 2.47 24.40 -21.76
N VAL A 103 3.56 23.92 -21.16
CA VAL A 103 4.82 24.64 -21.03
C VAL A 103 5.83 24.08 -22.01
N ARG A 104 6.37 24.93 -22.90
CA ARG A 104 7.48 24.61 -23.81
C ARG A 104 8.63 25.56 -23.53
N LEU A 105 9.81 25.02 -23.39
CA LEU A 105 11.05 25.75 -23.15
C LEU A 105 12.10 25.32 -24.18
N GLY A 106 13.04 26.20 -24.54
CA GLY A 106 14.13 25.86 -25.42
C GLY A 106 14.84 27.06 -26.02
N TYR A 107 15.30 26.92 -27.25
CA TYR A 107 16.11 27.92 -27.97
C TYR A 107 15.52 28.22 -29.35
N PHE A 108 15.72 29.43 -29.85
CA PHE A 108 15.24 29.82 -31.19
C PHE A 108 15.96 29.07 -32.32
N ASP A 109 17.21 28.70 -32.07
CA ASP A 109 18.04 28.01 -33.08
C ASP A 109 17.75 26.52 -33.19
N ASP A 110 17.01 25.96 -32.22
CA ASP A 110 16.63 24.56 -32.21
C ASP A 110 15.20 24.34 -32.73
N ARG A 111 15.11 23.84 -33.96
CA ARG A 111 13.83 23.52 -34.60
C ARG A 111 13.10 22.33 -33.96
N SER A 112 13.76 21.55 -33.10
CA SER A 112 13.16 20.43 -32.38
C SER A 112 12.33 20.87 -31.16
N VAL A 113 12.61 22.03 -30.61
CA VAL A 113 12.06 22.62 -29.39
C VAL A 113 10.53 22.83 -29.39
N GLY A 114 9.89 22.77 -30.53
CA GLY A 114 8.41 22.89 -30.59
C GLY A 114 7.66 21.56 -30.53
N ARG A 115 8.35 20.42 -30.61
CA ARG A 115 7.70 19.12 -30.82
C ARG A 115 7.10 18.55 -29.55
N HIS A 116 7.80 18.66 -28.41
CA HIS A 116 7.35 18.10 -27.15
C HIS A 116 7.30 19.16 -26.05
N PRO A 117 6.20 19.25 -25.29
CA PRO A 117 6.16 20.13 -24.12
C PRO A 117 7.11 19.62 -23.04
N VAL A 118 7.74 20.55 -22.30
CA VAL A 118 8.47 20.19 -21.08
C VAL A 118 7.47 19.67 -20.04
N MET A 119 6.28 20.27 -19.99
CA MET A 119 5.20 19.80 -19.14
C MET A 119 3.84 20.14 -19.77
N ALA A 120 2.93 19.18 -19.68
CA ALA A 120 1.48 19.37 -19.85
C ALA A 120 0.79 19.15 -18.51
N GLY A 121 0.01 20.13 -18.06
CA GLY A 121 -0.55 20.10 -16.70
C GLY A 121 -1.80 20.93 -16.54
N ARG A 122 -2.16 21.16 -15.28
CA ARG A 122 -3.31 21.97 -14.88
C ARG A 122 -2.91 23.09 -13.94
N VAL A 123 -3.45 24.27 -14.15
CA VAL A 123 -3.31 25.42 -13.24
C VAL A 123 -4.17 25.16 -12.01
N VAL A 124 -3.54 25.20 -10.82
CA VAL A 124 -4.23 25.04 -9.53
C VAL A 124 -4.35 26.37 -8.78
N LYS A 125 -3.49 27.35 -9.09
CA LYS A 125 -3.50 28.65 -8.40
C LYS A 125 -3.07 29.78 -9.34
N LEU A 126 -3.74 30.91 -9.21
CA LEU A 126 -3.39 32.16 -9.86
C LEU A 126 -3.28 33.25 -8.79
N ALA A 127 -2.15 33.96 -8.74
CA ALA A 127 -1.92 35.12 -7.90
C ALA A 127 -1.44 36.29 -8.75
N SER A 128 -1.80 37.53 -8.40
CA SER A 128 -1.30 38.74 -9.07
C SER A 128 -0.94 39.80 -8.05
N TRP A 129 0.12 40.54 -8.33
CA TRP A 129 0.61 41.65 -7.50
C TRP A 129 1.35 42.65 -8.36
N VAL A 130 1.62 43.81 -7.79
CA VAL A 130 2.54 44.79 -8.35
C VAL A 130 3.83 44.71 -7.54
N ALA A 131 4.96 44.54 -8.20
CA ALA A 131 6.26 44.43 -7.54
C ALA A 131 6.85 45.84 -7.27
N GLU A 132 7.96 45.88 -6.52
CA GLU A 132 8.64 47.14 -6.16
C GLU A 132 9.15 47.95 -7.36
N ASP A 133 9.41 47.28 -8.49
CA ASP A 133 9.76 47.90 -9.77
C ASP A 133 8.58 48.52 -10.50
N GLY A 134 7.38 48.51 -9.92
CA GLY A 134 6.14 49.04 -10.49
C GLY A 134 5.51 48.15 -11.56
N LEU A 135 6.10 46.99 -11.88
CA LEU A 135 5.58 46.07 -12.89
C LEU A 135 4.51 45.15 -12.29
N SER A 136 3.44 44.92 -13.03
CA SER A 136 2.44 43.92 -12.65
C SER A 136 2.98 42.53 -12.94
N ARG A 137 2.78 41.59 -12.00
CA ARG A 137 3.19 40.19 -12.13
C ARG A 137 2.01 39.29 -11.85
N VAL A 138 1.95 38.21 -12.63
CA VAL A 138 0.93 37.16 -12.47
C VAL A 138 1.66 35.83 -12.34
N ARG A 139 1.44 35.18 -11.20
CA ARG A 139 1.97 33.83 -10.94
C ARG A 139 0.90 32.80 -11.19
N LEU A 140 1.22 31.85 -12.05
CA LEU A 140 0.46 30.64 -12.31
C LEU A 140 1.22 29.46 -11.69
N THR A 141 0.57 28.72 -10.82
CA THR A 141 1.13 27.50 -10.24
C THR A 141 0.26 26.33 -10.65
N GLY A 142 0.87 25.25 -11.07
CA GLY A 142 0.15 24.06 -11.52
C GLY A 142 0.89 22.76 -11.28
N GLN A 143 0.24 21.67 -11.65
CA GLN A 143 0.75 20.32 -11.56
C GLN A 143 0.63 19.62 -12.91
N ASP A 144 1.48 18.62 -13.16
CA ASP A 144 1.34 17.77 -14.34
C ASP A 144 -0.03 17.07 -14.39
N ALA A 145 -0.51 16.78 -15.58
CA ALA A 145 -1.85 16.23 -15.80
C ALA A 145 -2.03 14.85 -15.14
N GLY A 146 -0.99 14.02 -15.16
CA GLY A 146 -1.00 12.69 -14.55
C GLY A 146 -1.02 12.76 -13.03
N GLY A 147 -0.12 13.52 -12.43
CA GLY A 147 -0.07 13.71 -10.98
C GLY A 147 -1.34 14.35 -10.44
N TYR A 148 -1.90 15.33 -11.17
CA TYR A 148 -3.18 15.92 -10.81
C TYR A 148 -4.32 14.89 -10.85
N ALA A 149 -4.41 14.08 -11.91
CA ALA A 149 -5.44 13.05 -12.03
C ALA A 149 -5.36 12.01 -10.90
N LEU A 150 -4.15 11.52 -10.59
CA LEU A 150 -3.92 10.59 -9.49
C LEU A 150 -4.29 11.19 -8.12
N ARG A 151 -3.99 12.46 -7.91
CA ARG A 151 -4.32 13.17 -6.68
C ARG A 151 -5.83 13.39 -6.50
N MET A 152 -6.56 13.59 -7.59
CA MET A 152 -8.01 13.81 -7.58
C MET A 152 -8.82 12.51 -7.57
N THR A 153 -8.18 11.38 -7.77
CA THR A 153 -8.83 10.06 -7.78
C THR A 153 -8.68 9.41 -6.40
N SER A 154 -9.80 9.02 -5.80
CA SER A 154 -9.80 8.25 -4.55
C SER A 154 -9.40 6.81 -4.86
N ALA A 155 -8.52 6.24 -4.03
CA ALA A 155 -8.12 4.85 -4.10
C ALA A 155 -8.51 4.12 -2.82
N SER A 156 -9.40 3.13 -2.94
CA SER A 156 -9.69 2.18 -1.88
C SER A 156 -9.76 0.79 -2.52
N VAL A 157 -8.76 -0.02 -2.26
CA VAL A 157 -8.69 -1.38 -2.82
C VAL A 157 -8.31 -2.35 -1.71
N HIS A 158 -9.11 -3.40 -1.57
CA HIS A 158 -8.80 -4.52 -0.69
C HIS A 158 -8.57 -5.79 -1.52
N ARG A 159 -7.52 -6.54 -1.19
CA ARG A 159 -7.18 -7.83 -1.79
C ARG A 159 -6.87 -8.83 -0.68
N ALA A 160 -7.80 -9.75 -0.44
CA ALA A 160 -7.63 -10.84 0.53
C ALA A 160 -6.72 -11.97 -0.01
N GLU A 161 -6.73 -12.19 -1.33
CA GLU A 161 -5.92 -13.22 -1.98
C GLU A 161 -4.61 -12.63 -2.52
N ALA A 162 -3.60 -13.49 -2.67
CA ALA A 162 -2.34 -13.12 -3.30
C ALA A 162 -2.58 -12.51 -4.69
N ALA A 163 -2.12 -11.29 -4.90
CA ALA A 163 -2.25 -10.58 -6.16
C ALA A 163 -0.91 -9.97 -6.54
N ASN A 164 -0.62 -9.95 -7.84
CA ASN A 164 0.57 -9.28 -8.33
C ASN A 164 0.47 -7.77 -8.08
N ALA A 165 1.53 -7.17 -7.55
CA ALA A 165 1.62 -5.74 -7.30
C ALA A 165 1.40 -4.90 -8.58
N LEU A 166 1.77 -5.41 -9.75
CA LEU A 166 1.55 -4.75 -11.03
C LEU A 166 0.05 -4.65 -11.38
N ASP A 167 -0.73 -5.69 -11.13
CA ASP A 167 -2.19 -5.67 -11.36
C ASP A 167 -2.88 -4.65 -10.46
N PHE A 168 -2.37 -4.50 -9.25
CA PHE A 168 -2.84 -3.46 -8.33
C PHE A 168 -2.51 -2.07 -8.87
N ALA A 169 -1.24 -1.83 -9.28
CA ALA A 169 -0.83 -0.58 -9.90
C ALA A 169 -1.66 -0.25 -11.14
N HIS A 170 -1.91 -1.24 -12.00
CA HIS A 170 -2.73 -1.06 -13.20
C HIS A 170 -4.14 -0.60 -12.87
N LYS A 171 -4.80 -1.17 -11.85
CA LYS A 171 -6.14 -0.73 -11.41
C LYS A 171 -6.14 0.70 -10.92
N VAL A 172 -5.18 1.07 -10.07
CA VAL A 172 -5.07 2.42 -9.52
C VAL A 172 -4.83 3.44 -10.62
N VAL A 173 -3.91 3.15 -11.54
CA VAL A 173 -3.56 4.02 -12.67
C VAL A 173 -4.73 4.17 -13.65
N THR A 174 -5.41 3.07 -13.99
CA THR A 174 -6.56 3.09 -14.90
C THR A 174 -7.76 3.83 -14.29
N ALA A 175 -7.99 3.69 -12.98
CA ALA A 175 -9.04 4.44 -12.29
C ALA A 175 -8.83 5.97 -12.38
N ALA A 176 -7.58 6.42 -12.46
CA ALA A 176 -7.25 7.83 -12.68
C ALA A 176 -7.28 8.26 -14.17
N GLY A 177 -7.64 7.36 -15.08
CA GLY A 177 -7.66 7.62 -16.53
C GLY A 177 -6.26 7.74 -17.15
N LEU A 178 -5.27 7.09 -16.54
CA LEU A 178 -3.89 7.04 -16.99
C LEU A 178 -3.54 5.64 -17.54
N THR A 179 -2.34 5.52 -18.11
CA THR A 179 -1.81 4.25 -18.62
C THR A 179 -0.50 3.89 -17.94
N LEU A 180 -0.23 2.60 -17.81
CA LEU A 180 1.10 2.12 -17.45
C LEU A 180 2.00 2.10 -18.70
N ALA A 181 3.25 2.52 -18.55
CA ALA A 181 4.24 2.45 -19.60
C ALA A 181 4.55 1.00 -19.98
N LYS A 182 4.84 0.78 -21.24
CA LYS A 182 5.35 -0.50 -21.74
C LYS A 182 6.69 -0.81 -21.04
N GLY A 183 6.84 -2.04 -20.53
CA GLY A 183 8.02 -2.44 -19.76
C GLY A 183 7.91 -2.23 -18.25
N SER A 184 6.81 -1.62 -17.76
CA SER A 184 6.53 -1.61 -16.33
C SER A 184 6.35 -3.04 -15.81
N ALA A 185 7.05 -3.39 -14.73
CA ALA A 185 6.99 -4.71 -14.11
C ALA A 185 7.21 -4.61 -12.60
N LEU A 186 6.53 -5.46 -11.87
CA LEU A 186 6.72 -5.70 -10.44
C LEU A 186 6.67 -7.20 -10.19
N THR A 187 7.62 -7.73 -9.43
CA THR A 187 7.69 -9.15 -9.09
C THR A 187 7.08 -9.46 -7.72
N THR A 188 6.75 -8.43 -6.97
CA THR A 188 6.22 -8.54 -5.61
C THR A 188 4.78 -9.04 -5.63
N GLU A 189 4.49 -10.06 -4.83
CA GLU A 189 3.14 -10.52 -4.55
C GLU A 189 2.61 -9.82 -3.29
N LEU A 190 1.41 -9.27 -3.39
CA LEU A 190 0.68 -8.65 -2.28
C LEU A 190 -0.34 -9.65 -1.76
N THR A 191 -0.21 -10.05 -0.49
CA THR A 191 -1.18 -10.92 0.18
C THR A 191 -1.88 -10.13 1.27
N ASP A 192 -3.21 -10.18 1.29
CA ASP A 192 -4.04 -9.47 2.28
C ASP A 192 -3.73 -7.96 2.35
N HIS A 193 -3.52 -7.37 1.17
CA HIS A 193 -3.14 -5.97 1.04
C HIS A 193 -4.39 -5.08 0.97
N THR A 194 -4.51 -4.18 1.91
CA THR A 194 -5.58 -3.18 1.95
C THR A 194 -5.00 -1.79 1.86
N VAL A 195 -5.29 -1.08 0.77
CA VAL A 195 -4.98 0.33 0.65
C VAL A 195 -6.22 1.15 0.97
N ARG A 196 -6.10 2.04 1.94
CA ARG A 196 -7.13 3.02 2.32
C ARG A 196 -6.56 4.42 2.25
N ASN A 197 -5.94 4.75 1.13
CA ASN A 197 -5.37 6.06 0.93
C ASN A 197 -6.41 7.03 0.35
N PRO A 198 -6.38 8.30 0.73
CA PRO A 198 -7.32 9.29 0.20
C PRO A 198 -7.14 9.48 -1.30
N THR A 199 -5.93 9.27 -1.84
CA THR A 199 -5.64 9.49 -3.26
C THR A 199 -4.95 8.31 -3.93
N ALA A 200 -5.15 8.16 -5.24
CA ALA A 200 -4.44 7.18 -6.06
C ALA A 200 -2.92 7.44 -6.09
N LEU A 201 -2.50 8.70 -5.95
CA LEU A 201 -1.09 9.07 -5.87
C LEU A 201 -0.41 8.50 -4.63
N ASP A 202 -1.07 8.61 -3.46
CA ASP A 202 -0.56 8.06 -2.21
C ASP A 202 -0.53 6.53 -2.23
N ALA A 203 -1.56 5.91 -2.84
CA ALA A 203 -1.60 4.47 -3.05
C ALA A 203 -0.43 3.95 -3.91
N LEU A 204 -0.08 4.67 -4.98
CA LEU A 204 1.09 4.33 -5.81
C LEU A 204 2.41 4.54 -5.06
N ARG A 205 2.49 5.56 -4.21
CA ARG A 205 3.69 5.80 -3.38
C ARG A 205 3.90 4.67 -2.38
N GLU A 206 2.85 4.28 -1.67
CA GLU A 206 2.88 3.14 -0.74
C GLU A 206 3.27 1.85 -1.46
N LEU A 207 2.68 1.60 -2.64
CA LEU A 207 3.03 0.44 -3.45
C LEU A 207 4.50 0.45 -3.87
N ALA A 208 5.04 1.62 -4.28
CA ALA A 208 6.44 1.78 -4.66
C ALA A 208 7.39 1.42 -3.51
N HIS A 209 7.08 1.88 -2.30
CA HIS A 209 7.85 1.53 -1.09
C HIS A 209 7.74 0.05 -0.76
N THR A 210 6.51 -0.51 -0.77
CA THR A 210 6.28 -1.93 -0.46
C THR A 210 6.97 -2.85 -1.46
N ALA A 211 6.95 -2.49 -2.75
CA ALA A 211 7.57 -3.28 -3.81
C ALA A 211 9.07 -2.99 -3.99
N GLY A 212 9.62 -1.97 -3.32
CA GLY A 212 11.00 -1.53 -3.52
C GLY A 212 11.28 -1.14 -4.98
N ALA A 213 10.31 -0.51 -5.67
CA ALA A 213 10.39 -0.23 -7.10
C ALA A 213 10.22 1.27 -7.40
N PRO A 214 11.01 1.84 -8.33
CA PRO A 214 10.88 3.25 -8.71
C PRO A 214 9.57 3.48 -9.45
N VAL A 215 8.98 4.66 -9.24
CA VAL A 215 7.79 5.13 -9.94
C VAL A 215 8.04 6.53 -10.47
N VAL A 216 7.72 6.76 -11.72
CA VAL A 216 7.77 8.09 -12.36
C VAL A 216 6.45 8.37 -13.05
N ILE A 217 5.90 9.56 -12.83
CA ILE A 217 4.72 10.04 -13.52
C ILE A 217 5.19 10.99 -14.63
N ARG A 218 4.77 10.70 -15.86
CA ARG A 218 5.17 11.47 -17.03
C ARG A 218 3.95 11.70 -17.93
N ASP A 219 3.48 12.95 -17.97
CA ASP A 219 2.26 13.34 -18.67
C ASP A 219 1.03 12.52 -18.22
N ARG A 220 0.55 11.59 -19.03
CA ARG A 220 -0.56 10.69 -18.70
C ARG A 220 -0.14 9.23 -18.58
N CYS A 221 1.15 8.99 -18.42
CA CYS A 221 1.73 7.67 -18.33
C CYS A 221 2.48 7.50 -17.00
N VAL A 222 2.38 6.33 -16.38
CA VAL A 222 3.10 5.96 -15.16
C VAL A 222 4.10 4.87 -15.51
N LEU A 223 5.38 5.11 -15.22
CA LEU A 223 6.48 4.15 -15.36
C LEU A 223 6.76 3.52 -14.00
N ILE A 224 6.87 2.20 -13.95
CA ILE A 224 7.13 1.46 -12.70
C ILE A 224 8.23 0.42 -12.92
N GLY A 225 9.14 0.31 -11.94
CA GLY A 225 10.19 -0.70 -11.94
C GLY A 225 11.15 -0.54 -13.12
N PRO A 226 11.45 -1.62 -13.88
CA PRO A 226 12.44 -1.59 -14.95
C PRO A 226 12.18 -0.58 -16.07
N ALA A 227 10.94 -0.13 -16.25
CA ALA A 227 10.62 0.92 -17.20
C ALA A 227 11.31 2.25 -16.87
N VAL A 228 11.63 2.48 -15.58
CA VAL A 228 12.40 3.65 -15.17
C VAL A 228 13.88 3.40 -15.43
N GLY A 229 14.45 4.14 -16.37
CA GLY A 229 15.83 4.04 -16.79
C GLY A 229 16.08 3.19 -18.04
N THR A 230 15.04 2.58 -18.64
CA THR A 230 15.17 1.80 -19.88
C THR A 230 14.39 2.36 -21.07
N ASP A 231 13.49 3.31 -20.84
CA ASP A 231 12.61 3.88 -21.87
C ASP A 231 13.30 4.94 -22.75
N ASP A 232 14.58 5.19 -22.51
CA ASP A 232 15.34 6.22 -23.21
C ASP A 232 16.07 5.67 -24.43
N PRO A 233 15.97 6.35 -25.57
CA PRO A 233 16.63 5.91 -26.79
C PRO A 233 18.16 6.04 -26.74
N ALA A 234 18.73 6.97 -25.96
CA ALA A 234 20.17 7.15 -25.78
C ALA A 234 20.49 7.95 -24.51
N PRO A 235 21.54 7.57 -23.76
CA PRO A 235 21.99 8.35 -22.60
C PRO A 235 22.42 9.76 -23.01
N VAL A 236 21.91 10.78 -22.31
CA VAL A 236 22.36 12.16 -22.48
C VAL A 236 23.74 12.32 -21.85
N ALA A 237 24.68 12.91 -22.58
CA ALA A 237 26.03 13.17 -22.08
C ALA A 237 26.12 14.59 -21.49
N PHE A 238 26.63 14.71 -20.29
CA PHE A 238 26.98 15.97 -19.66
C PHE A 238 28.50 16.15 -19.70
N ASP A 239 28.95 17.27 -20.27
CA ASP A 239 30.31 17.52 -20.57
C ASP A 239 30.65 19.01 -20.32
N PRO A 240 31.74 19.34 -19.56
CA PRO A 240 32.14 20.71 -19.26
C PRO A 240 32.36 21.60 -20.47
N ASP A 241 32.82 21.03 -21.59
CA ASP A 241 33.08 21.79 -22.79
C ASP A 241 31.84 21.97 -23.70
N VAL A 242 30.70 21.35 -23.36
CA VAL A 242 29.51 21.34 -24.22
C VAL A 242 28.28 21.94 -23.52
N ASN A 243 27.86 21.35 -22.42
CA ASN A 243 26.55 21.67 -21.81
C ASN A 243 26.55 21.69 -20.29
N LEU A 244 27.63 21.31 -19.62
CA LEU A 244 27.71 21.36 -18.14
C LEU A 244 28.10 22.77 -17.69
N VAL A 245 27.27 23.40 -16.87
CA VAL A 245 27.50 24.75 -16.34
C VAL A 245 28.21 24.70 -14.98
N ALA A 246 27.76 23.79 -14.12
CA ALA A 246 28.32 23.59 -12.80
C ALA A 246 28.03 22.17 -12.28
N TYR A 247 28.86 21.71 -11.35
CA TYR A 247 28.59 20.48 -10.63
C TYR A 247 29.03 20.64 -9.17
N GLY A 248 28.27 19.98 -8.28
CA GLY A 248 28.55 19.94 -6.83
C GLY A 248 29.41 18.74 -6.45
N GLU A 249 29.68 18.62 -5.18
CA GLU A 249 30.39 17.48 -4.61
C GLU A 249 29.59 16.18 -4.80
N THR A 250 30.31 15.09 -4.99
CA THR A 250 29.75 13.75 -4.95
C THR A 250 29.44 13.39 -3.52
N GLN A 251 28.20 13.11 -3.21
CA GLN A 251 27.73 12.72 -1.88
C GLN A 251 27.52 11.21 -1.84
N GLY A 252 28.13 10.56 -0.83
CA GLY A 252 27.85 9.17 -0.48
C GLY A 252 26.93 9.11 0.72
N GLU A 253 25.77 8.49 0.61
CA GLU A 253 24.87 8.30 1.74
C GLU A 253 24.99 6.86 2.24
N GLU A 254 25.38 6.71 3.50
CA GLU A 254 25.47 5.44 4.21
C GLU A 254 24.10 5.08 4.79
N THR A 255 23.64 3.87 4.54
CA THR A 255 22.42 3.36 5.19
C THR A 255 22.72 3.11 6.67
N LEU A 256 22.12 3.91 7.55
CA LEU A 256 22.44 3.92 8.98
C LEU A 256 21.91 2.70 9.75
N VAL A 257 20.99 1.94 9.19
CA VAL A 257 20.37 0.79 9.87
C VAL A 257 20.37 -0.41 8.94
N VAL A 258 21.18 -1.41 9.28
CA VAL A 258 21.19 -2.73 8.65
C VAL A 258 20.74 -3.74 9.69
N ALA A 259 19.78 -4.59 9.38
CA ALA A 259 19.36 -5.66 10.29
C ALA A 259 20.53 -6.64 10.53
N PRO A 260 20.64 -7.23 11.73
CA PRO A 260 21.68 -8.21 12.01
C PRO A 260 21.59 -9.38 11.02
N GLY A 261 22.68 -9.64 10.29
CA GLY A 261 22.76 -10.72 9.29
C GLY A 261 22.45 -10.33 7.84
N GLU A 262 22.06 -9.10 7.57
CA GLU A 262 21.94 -8.57 6.20
C GLU A 262 23.26 -7.97 5.73
N GLU A 263 23.59 -8.15 4.45
CA GLU A 263 24.71 -7.46 3.82
C GLU A 263 24.39 -5.95 3.78
N ARG A 264 25.38 -5.14 4.17
CA ARG A 264 25.27 -3.68 4.10
C ARG A 264 24.95 -3.26 2.66
N PRO A 265 23.82 -2.59 2.40
CA PRO A 265 23.57 -2.10 1.05
C PRO A 265 24.69 -1.13 0.64
N PRO A 266 25.09 -1.14 -0.63
CA PRO A 266 26.16 -0.28 -1.11
C PRO A 266 25.81 1.18 -0.83
N THR A 267 26.85 1.96 -0.45
CA THR A 267 26.72 3.41 -0.28
C THR A 267 26.16 4.03 -1.54
N ARG A 268 25.02 4.69 -1.47
CA ARG A 268 24.44 5.38 -2.62
C ARG A 268 25.19 6.66 -2.88
N THR A 269 25.59 6.84 -4.13
CA THR A 269 26.28 8.03 -4.55
C THR A 269 25.36 8.92 -5.35
N SER A 270 25.27 10.19 -4.94
CA SER A 270 24.49 11.21 -5.64
C SER A 270 25.35 12.42 -5.97
N MET A 271 24.95 13.16 -7.00
CA MET A 271 25.63 14.36 -7.44
C MET A 271 24.63 15.36 -8.01
N ASN A 272 24.77 16.63 -7.63
CA ASN A 272 23.98 17.71 -8.20
C ASN A 272 24.76 18.38 -9.36
N VAL A 273 24.14 18.52 -10.50
CA VAL A 273 24.73 19.18 -11.66
C VAL A 273 23.79 20.24 -12.23
N THR A 274 24.34 21.31 -12.76
CA THR A 274 23.60 22.31 -13.54
C THR A 274 24.08 22.24 -14.98
N VAL A 275 23.14 22.05 -15.90
CA VAL A 275 23.41 21.97 -17.33
C VAL A 275 22.65 23.03 -18.10
N LEU A 276 23.11 23.35 -19.30
CA LEU A 276 22.31 24.17 -20.23
C LEU A 276 20.93 23.54 -20.43
N GLY A 277 19.90 24.35 -20.60
CA GLY A 277 18.53 23.89 -20.74
C GLY A 277 18.38 22.80 -21.79
N HIS A 278 17.82 21.68 -21.39
CA HIS A 278 17.57 20.53 -22.25
C HIS A 278 16.09 20.16 -22.18
N PRO A 279 15.28 20.56 -23.18
CA PRO A 279 13.81 20.41 -23.09
C PRO A 279 13.33 18.96 -23.03
N ASP A 280 14.09 18.01 -23.55
CA ASP A 280 13.74 16.59 -23.59
C ASP A 280 14.25 15.81 -22.37
N LEU A 281 15.01 16.45 -21.48
CA LEU A 281 15.46 15.80 -20.26
C LEU A 281 14.27 15.51 -19.32
N ARG A 282 14.23 14.31 -18.79
CA ARG A 282 13.16 13.84 -17.90
C ARG A 282 13.74 13.11 -16.69
N VAL A 283 12.96 13.04 -15.63
CA VAL A 283 13.23 12.17 -14.49
C VAL A 283 13.19 10.70 -14.95
N GLY A 284 14.09 9.90 -14.41
CA GLY A 284 14.28 8.51 -14.82
C GLY A 284 15.24 8.30 -15.98
N HIS A 285 15.63 9.36 -16.71
CA HIS A 285 16.62 9.24 -17.80
C HIS A 285 17.98 8.84 -17.26
N VAL A 286 18.68 8.00 -18.01
CA VAL A 286 20.09 7.66 -17.74
C VAL A 286 20.99 8.68 -18.43
N VAL A 287 21.99 9.16 -17.69
CA VAL A 287 22.98 10.13 -18.19
C VAL A 287 24.38 9.61 -18.01
N THR A 288 25.32 10.13 -18.83
CA THR A 288 26.74 9.87 -18.71
C THR A 288 27.48 11.17 -18.42
N LEU A 289 28.38 11.13 -17.44
CA LEU A 289 29.28 12.25 -17.16
C LEU A 289 30.58 12.05 -17.91
N ARG A 290 31.05 13.08 -18.61
CA ARG A 290 32.31 13.08 -19.34
C ARG A 290 33.25 14.10 -18.76
N ARG A 291 34.54 13.74 -18.62
CA ARG A 291 35.61 14.67 -18.19
C ARG A 291 35.35 15.38 -16.86
N ILE A 292 34.62 14.70 -15.95
CA ILE A 292 34.41 15.16 -14.58
C ILE A 292 35.29 14.33 -13.66
N GLN A 293 36.11 15.00 -12.88
CA GLN A 293 36.95 14.37 -11.87
C GLN A 293 36.02 13.91 -10.71
N ASP A 294 36.30 12.73 -10.17
CA ASP A 294 35.52 12.12 -9.06
C ASP A 294 34.03 11.89 -9.38
N ALA A 295 33.69 11.73 -10.66
CA ALA A 295 32.33 11.35 -11.04
C ALA A 295 31.98 9.96 -10.47
N PRO A 296 30.75 9.77 -9.97
CA PRO A 296 30.27 8.45 -9.54
C PRO A 296 30.42 7.41 -10.65
N ALA A 297 30.86 6.21 -10.26
CA ALA A 297 30.99 5.10 -11.21
C ALA A 297 29.62 4.47 -11.51
N GLY A 298 29.42 4.03 -12.76
CA GLY A 298 28.20 3.30 -13.16
C GLY A 298 27.15 4.19 -13.85
N PRO A 299 25.97 3.61 -14.09
CA PRO A 299 24.86 4.36 -14.68
C PRO A 299 24.34 5.39 -13.68
N LEU A 300 24.16 6.62 -14.16
CA LEU A 300 23.61 7.72 -13.39
C LEU A 300 22.21 8.01 -13.88
N ARG A 301 21.25 7.99 -12.96
CA ARG A 301 19.84 8.26 -13.26
C ARG A 301 19.41 9.63 -12.73
N VAL A 302 18.63 10.34 -13.52
CA VAL A 302 18.04 11.62 -13.11
C VAL A 302 16.92 11.32 -12.10
N ASN A 303 17.17 11.62 -10.82
CA ASN A 303 16.22 11.44 -9.74
C ASN A 303 15.34 12.69 -9.53
N ARG A 304 15.93 13.87 -9.68
CA ARG A 304 15.23 15.16 -9.63
C ARG A 304 15.71 16.07 -10.73
N LEU A 305 14.77 16.83 -11.29
CA LEU A 305 15.03 17.76 -12.38
C LEU A 305 14.25 19.05 -12.16
N VAL A 306 14.95 20.18 -12.24
CA VAL A 306 14.34 21.51 -12.21
C VAL A 306 14.74 22.26 -13.46
N HIS A 307 13.80 22.49 -14.36
CA HIS A 307 13.98 23.43 -15.47
C HIS A 307 13.78 24.84 -14.96
N ARG A 308 14.76 25.71 -15.12
CA ARG A 308 14.66 27.14 -14.81
C ARG A 308 14.85 27.95 -16.08
N PHE A 309 13.84 28.73 -16.39
CA PHE A 309 13.83 29.65 -17.52
C PHE A 309 13.56 31.06 -17.03
N GLY A 310 14.38 32.00 -17.39
CA GLY A 310 14.18 33.40 -17.08
C GLY A 310 14.99 34.31 -18.02
N VAL A 311 14.45 35.48 -18.29
CA VAL A 311 15.10 36.44 -19.20
C VAL A 311 16.51 36.84 -18.70
N ARG A 312 16.72 36.87 -17.38
CA ARG A 312 18.01 37.25 -16.77
C ARG A 312 18.92 36.06 -16.50
N THR A 313 18.35 34.88 -16.25
CA THR A 313 19.08 33.68 -15.84
C THR A 313 19.37 32.72 -16.99
N GLY A 314 18.74 32.96 -18.15
CA GLY A 314 18.80 32.02 -19.25
C GLY A 314 17.91 30.81 -19.06
N TYR A 315 18.22 29.74 -19.77
CA TYR A 315 17.56 28.46 -19.61
C TYR A 315 18.58 27.41 -19.13
N VAL A 316 18.36 26.87 -17.94
CA VAL A 316 19.22 25.86 -17.31
C VAL A 316 18.37 24.73 -16.71
N CYS A 317 18.99 23.57 -16.58
CA CYS A 317 18.44 22.43 -15.86
C CYS A 317 19.32 22.15 -14.63
N GLU A 318 18.73 22.20 -13.43
CA GLU A 318 19.35 21.70 -12.21
C GLU A 318 18.95 20.23 -12.06
N VAL A 319 19.92 19.35 -12.01
CA VAL A 319 19.72 17.90 -12.09
C VAL A 319 20.37 17.24 -10.89
N GLN A 320 19.61 16.44 -10.16
CA GLN A 320 20.14 15.52 -9.19
C GLN A 320 20.31 14.15 -9.85
N LEU A 321 21.53 13.66 -9.83
CA LEU A 321 21.92 12.36 -10.35
C LEU A 321 22.14 11.39 -9.21
N VAL A 322 21.71 10.17 -9.37
CA VAL A 322 21.93 9.08 -8.42
C VAL A 322 22.52 7.88 -9.15
N ALA A 323 23.55 7.28 -8.56
CA ALA A 323 24.08 6.01 -9.06
C ALA A 323 23.06 4.90 -8.77
N ALA A 324 22.28 4.56 -9.80
CA ALA A 324 21.25 3.53 -9.72
C ALA A 324 21.05 2.86 -11.06
N ALA A 325 20.89 1.54 -11.03
CA ALA A 325 20.54 0.77 -12.22
C ALA A 325 19.09 1.02 -12.64
N ALA A 326 18.73 0.60 -13.86
CA ALA A 326 17.35 0.62 -14.32
C ALA A 326 16.48 -0.24 -13.40
N GLY A 327 15.34 0.30 -12.96
CA GLY A 327 14.42 -0.40 -12.06
C GLY A 327 14.85 -0.45 -10.59
N GLU A 328 16.01 0.05 -10.24
CA GLU A 328 16.46 0.13 -8.85
C GLU A 328 15.70 1.24 -8.11
N PHE A 329 15.15 0.91 -6.95
CA PHE A 329 14.45 1.89 -6.12
C PHE A 329 15.43 2.85 -5.45
N VAL A 330 15.16 4.13 -5.59
CA VAL A 330 15.90 5.20 -4.92
C VAL A 330 14.91 6.02 -4.09
N GLU A 331 15.14 6.08 -2.79
CA GLU A 331 14.35 6.94 -1.93
C GLU A 331 14.66 8.42 -2.24
N ALA A 332 13.61 9.23 -2.40
CA ALA A 332 13.78 10.66 -2.68
C ALA A 332 14.32 11.38 -1.43
N VAL A 333 15.55 11.86 -1.50
CA VAL A 333 16.31 12.30 -0.31
C VAL A 333 16.31 13.82 -0.10
N ASP A 334 15.71 14.62 -0.97
CA ASP A 334 15.96 16.06 -1.00
C ASP A 334 14.89 16.97 -0.38
N GLY A 335 15.40 17.99 0.33
CA GLY A 335 14.66 19.13 0.87
C GLY A 335 13.91 18.84 2.18
N ALA A 336 13.17 19.83 2.68
CA ALA A 336 12.38 19.72 3.90
C ALA A 336 11.40 18.54 3.87
N ARG A 337 10.90 18.18 2.68
CA ARG A 337 9.98 17.05 2.47
C ARG A 337 10.69 15.71 2.60
N GLY A 338 11.86 15.53 1.99
CA GLY A 338 12.65 14.32 2.16
C GLY A 338 13.16 14.14 3.60
N PHE A 339 13.38 15.24 4.32
CA PHE A 339 13.66 15.17 5.76
C PHE A 339 12.42 14.72 6.55
N THR A 340 11.24 15.25 6.24
CA THR A 340 9.98 14.83 6.87
C THR A 340 9.67 13.36 6.56
N ASP A 341 9.80 12.95 5.30
CA ASP A 341 9.57 11.56 4.87
C ASP A 341 10.56 10.59 5.58
N ARG A 342 11.82 11.01 5.81
CA ARG A 342 12.78 10.23 6.61
C ARG A 342 12.44 10.19 8.10
N LEU A 343 11.94 11.28 8.66
CA LEU A 343 11.45 11.28 10.04
C LEU A 343 10.24 10.37 10.20
N ASP A 344 9.31 10.43 9.26
CA ASP A 344 8.11 9.57 9.26
C ASP A 344 8.49 8.09 9.08
N ALA A 345 9.36 7.77 8.12
CA ALA A 345 9.90 6.41 7.96
C ALA A 345 10.73 5.95 9.17
N GLY A 346 11.44 6.87 9.83
CA GLY A 346 12.14 6.60 11.08
C GLY A 346 11.19 6.34 12.24
N ALA A 347 10.13 7.13 12.34
CA ALA A 347 9.08 6.96 13.34
C ALA A 347 8.30 5.66 13.12
N GLU A 348 7.97 5.34 11.87
CA GLU A 348 7.30 4.09 11.49
C GLU A 348 8.17 2.86 11.80
N ARG A 349 9.46 2.88 11.46
CA ARG A 349 10.42 1.85 11.87
C ARG A 349 10.52 1.71 13.39
N ALA A 350 10.52 2.83 14.12
CA ALA A 350 10.54 2.81 15.58
C ALA A 350 9.24 2.24 16.18
N LEU A 351 8.09 2.49 15.55
CA LEU A 351 6.80 1.89 15.92
C LEU A 351 6.78 0.39 15.61
N LEU A 352 7.31 -0.04 14.46
CA LEU A 352 7.45 -1.46 14.09
C LEU A 352 8.43 -2.19 15.02
N ALA A 353 9.52 -1.54 15.44
CA ALA A 353 10.45 -2.08 16.41
C ALA A 353 9.86 -2.16 17.84
N ARG A 354 8.77 -1.45 18.11
CA ARG A 354 8.08 -1.43 19.41
C ARG A 354 6.58 -1.61 19.21
N PRO A 355 6.13 -2.76 18.75
CA PRO A 355 4.72 -2.99 18.45
C PRO A 355 3.90 -2.94 19.73
N SER A 356 2.70 -2.35 19.66
CA SER A 356 1.71 -2.45 20.74
C SER A 356 0.96 -3.79 20.69
N VAL A 357 0.81 -4.32 19.48
CA VAL A 357 0.20 -5.63 19.21
C VAL A 357 1.05 -6.37 18.18
N ASP A 358 1.30 -7.65 18.40
CA ASP A 358 2.06 -8.48 17.49
C ASP A 358 1.62 -9.95 17.54
N VAL A 359 2.27 -10.83 16.80
CA VAL A 359 1.97 -12.25 16.71
C VAL A 359 3.22 -13.07 16.99
N GLY A 360 3.08 -14.07 17.90
CA GLY A 360 4.11 -15.06 18.16
C GLY A 360 3.58 -16.49 17.96
N GLU A 361 4.48 -17.46 17.94
CA GLU A 361 4.16 -18.88 17.88
C GLU A 361 4.57 -19.57 19.19
N VAL A 362 3.66 -20.32 19.80
CA VAL A 362 3.94 -21.06 21.03
C VAL A 362 4.98 -22.14 20.80
N SER A 363 6.10 -22.07 21.48
CA SER A 363 7.14 -23.10 21.51
C SER A 363 6.95 -24.08 22.66
N SER A 364 6.50 -23.60 23.83
CA SER A 364 6.20 -24.43 24.99
C SER A 364 5.17 -23.79 25.89
N TYR A 365 4.48 -24.61 26.69
CA TYR A 365 3.48 -24.19 27.66
C TYR A 365 3.81 -24.70 29.06
N ARG A 366 3.74 -23.83 30.04
CA ARG A 366 3.90 -24.15 31.46
C ARG A 366 2.56 -23.99 32.16
N ALA A 367 1.94 -25.12 32.50
CA ALA A 367 0.62 -25.15 33.14
C ALA A 367 0.60 -24.48 34.53
N ALA A 368 1.67 -24.67 35.32
CA ALA A 368 1.86 -23.98 36.59
C ALA A 368 2.08 -22.48 36.33
N GLY A 369 1.07 -21.68 36.47
CA GLY A 369 1.11 -20.24 36.22
C GLY A 369 0.53 -19.79 34.89
N HIS A 370 0.04 -20.70 34.07
CA HIS A 370 -0.61 -20.42 32.78
C HIS A 370 0.25 -19.50 31.89
N GLN A 371 1.48 -19.93 31.61
CA GLN A 371 2.50 -19.18 30.88
C GLN A 371 2.98 -19.92 29.64
N VAL A 372 3.36 -19.16 28.63
CA VAL A 372 3.90 -19.68 27.38
C VAL A 372 5.25 -19.11 27.07
N SER A 373 6.09 -19.91 26.43
CA SER A 373 7.27 -19.40 25.71
C SER A 373 6.93 -19.36 24.24
N LEU A 374 7.38 -18.32 23.56
CA LEU A 374 6.98 -18.00 22.20
C LEU A 374 8.22 -17.82 21.33
N ARG A 375 8.18 -18.37 20.13
CA ARG A 375 9.04 -17.92 19.04
C ARG A 375 8.51 -16.58 18.57
N TYR A 376 9.36 -15.58 18.60
CA TYR A 376 9.02 -14.21 18.27
C TYR A 376 10.15 -13.61 17.46
N GLY A 377 9.88 -13.08 16.30
CA GLY A 377 10.86 -12.37 15.48
C GLY A 377 10.39 -10.97 15.17
N GLN A 378 11.32 -10.13 14.73
CA GLN A 378 10.96 -8.82 14.22
C GLN A 378 9.99 -8.98 13.05
N SER A 379 8.93 -8.21 13.08
CA SER A 379 7.88 -8.26 12.06
C SER A 379 8.48 -8.16 10.66
N PRO A 380 8.06 -9.02 9.74
CA PRO A 380 8.41 -8.85 8.35
C PRO A 380 7.91 -7.50 7.83
N PRO A 381 8.46 -7.03 6.70
CA PRO A 381 8.11 -5.73 6.15
C PRO A 381 6.60 -5.56 5.95
N PRO A 382 6.09 -4.34 5.93
CA PRO A 382 4.67 -3.96 6.08
C PRO A 382 3.72 -4.42 4.95
N SER A 383 4.12 -5.37 4.12
CA SER A 383 3.29 -5.94 3.05
C SER A 383 2.11 -6.80 3.53
N SER A 384 2.06 -7.13 4.82
CA SER A 384 0.88 -7.80 5.40
C SER A 384 0.56 -7.21 6.76
N SER A 385 -0.71 -6.97 7.03
CA SER A 385 -1.23 -6.45 8.29
C SER A 385 -0.97 -7.38 9.49
N LEU A 386 -0.57 -8.63 9.25
CA LEU A 386 -0.20 -9.60 10.27
C LEU A 386 1.00 -10.42 9.77
N PRO A 387 2.05 -10.59 10.59
CA PRO A 387 3.21 -11.39 10.20
C PRO A 387 2.81 -12.80 9.81
N SER A 388 3.38 -13.29 8.71
CA SER A 388 3.23 -14.69 8.31
C SER A 388 4.04 -15.57 9.27
N VAL A 389 3.40 -16.56 9.89
CA VAL A 389 4.09 -17.50 10.79
C VAL A 389 4.72 -18.66 10.01
N THR A 390 4.74 -18.65 8.69
CA THR A 390 5.30 -19.70 7.85
C THR A 390 6.82 -19.62 7.65
N GLY A 391 7.45 -18.51 8.07
CA GLY A 391 8.91 -18.39 8.07
C GLY A 391 9.51 -18.66 9.45
N PRO A 392 10.79 -18.96 9.58
CA PRO A 392 11.46 -18.90 10.85
C PRO A 392 11.33 -17.47 11.35
N VAL A 393 10.37 -17.28 12.21
CA VAL A 393 10.32 -16.12 13.08
C VAL A 393 11.64 -16.24 13.84
N GLY A 394 12.56 -15.32 13.68
CA GLY A 394 13.94 -15.42 14.16
C GLY A 394 14.15 -16.18 15.48
N ASP A 395 15.37 -16.40 15.87
CA ASP A 395 15.73 -17.12 17.11
C ASP A 395 15.28 -16.39 18.40
N ASP A 396 14.58 -15.27 18.28
CA ASP A 396 14.10 -14.49 19.42
C ASP A 396 12.99 -15.27 20.15
N VAL A 397 13.20 -15.54 21.43
CA VAL A 397 12.26 -16.24 22.29
C VAL A 397 11.75 -15.29 23.37
N LEU A 398 10.43 -15.15 23.45
CA LEU A 398 9.77 -14.53 24.59
C LEU A 398 9.45 -15.62 25.62
N LEU A 399 10.17 -15.64 26.74
CA LEU A 399 10.03 -16.65 27.77
C LEU A 399 8.93 -16.29 28.78
N ASP A 400 8.16 -17.30 29.20
CA ASP A 400 7.25 -17.25 30.35
C ASP A 400 6.22 -16.10 30.31
N LYS A 401 5.63 -15.85 29.15
CA LYS A 401 4.62 -14.82 28.98
C LYS A 401 3.25 -15.28 29.51
N PRO A 402 2.53 -14.46 30.28
CA PRO A 402 1.21 -14.80 30.79
C PRO A 402 0.21 -14.93 29.65
N VAL A 403 -0.71 -15.86 29.78
CA VAL A 403 -1.87 -16.00 28.89
C VAL A 403 -3.08 -15.37 29.59
N ALA A 404 -3.68 -14.37 28.95
CA ALA A 404 -4.91 -13.77 29.46
C ALA A 404 -6.07 -14.75 29.31
N ALA A 405 -6.93 -14.78 30.31
CA ALA A 405 -8.18 -15.54 30.29
C ALA A 405 -9.38 -14.58 30.24
N PRO A 406 -10.49 -14.95 29.58
CA PRO A 406 -11.71 -14.14 29.57
C PRO A 406 -12.28 -13.89 31.00
N PHE A 407 -11.99 -14.82 31.91
CA PHE A 407 -12.36 -14.72 33.32
C PHE A 407 -11.27 -15.38 34.17
N ALA A 408 -10.72 -14.64 35.15
CA ALA A 408 -9.73 -15.13 36.11
C ALA A 408 -9.94 -14.42 37.45
N PHE A 409 -10.20 -15.20 38.53
CA PHE A 409 -10.38 -14.65 39.87
C PHE A 409 -9.91 -15.68 40.92
N GLY A 410 -8.78 -15.43 41.57
CA GLY A 410 -8.16 -16.36 42.51
C GLY A 410 -7.94 -17.75 41.89
N PRO A 411 -8.45 -18.83 42.49
CA PRO A 411 -8.31 -20.17 41.91
C PRO A 411 -9.40 -20.48 40.86
N CYS A 412 -10.22 -19.52 40.46
CA CYS A 412 -11.33 -19.69 39.54
C CYS A 412 -11.04 -18.98 38.22
N GLY A 413 -11.38 -19.59 37.08
CA GLY A 413 -11.19 -18.99 35.78
C GLY A 413 -11.53 -19.91 34.62
N LEU A 414 -11.55 -19.36 33.41
CA LEU A 414 -11.66 -20.14 32.19
C LEU A 414 -10.24 -20.48 31.67
N MET A 415 -9.89 -21.75 31.79
CA MET A 415 -8.63 -22.26 31.28
C MET A 415 -8.85 -22.79 29.88
N THR A 416 -8.17 -22.19 28.90
CA THR A 416 -8.17 -22.67 27.51
C THR A 416 -6.93 -23.54 27.27
N PRO A 417 -7.04 -24.63 26.47
CA PRO A 417 -5.89 -25.44 26.15
C PRO A 417 -4.89 -24.66 25.30
N VAL A 418 -3.61 -24.91 25.57
CA VAL A 418 -2.51 -24.31 24.83
C VAL A 418 -1.61 -25.42 24.29
N TYR A 419 -1.34 -25.39 22.98
CA TYR A 419 -0.49 -26.36 22.30
C TYR A 419 0.69 -25.65 21.62
N PRO A 420 1.86 -26.30 21.55
CA PRO A 420 2.96 -25.83 20.70
C PRO A 420 2.50 -25.66 19.24
N GLY A 421 2.96 -24.61 18.57
CA GLY A 421 2.54 -24.27 17.20
C GLY A 421 1.29 -23.40 17.12
N MET A 422 0.60 -23.11 18.24
CA MET A 422 -0.50 -22.16 18.24
C MET A 422 0.03 -20.73 17.99
N ARG A 423 -0.72 -19.96 17.18
CA ARG A 423 -0.45 -18.53 16.97
C ARG A 423 -1.09 -17.71 18.09
N ALA A 424 -0.25 -17.00 18.80
CA ALA A 424 -0.65 -16.13 19.90
C ALA A 424 -0.69 -14.67 19.44
N LEU A 425 -1.80 -14.00 19.72
CA LEU A 425 -1.89 -12.54 19.61
C LEU A 425 -1.31 -11.94 20.88
N LEU A 426 -0.29 -11.11 20.74
CA LEU A 426 0.47 -10.47 21.81
C LEU A 426 0.04 -9.03 21.99
N ALA A 427 -0.15 -8.60 23.23
CA ALA A 427 -0.19 -7.19 23.60
C ALA A 427 1.07 -6.84 24.39
N HIS A 428 1.76 -5.78 23.98
CA HIS A 428 2.98 -5.32 24.61
C HIS A 428 2.68 -4.14 25.54
N ASN A 429 3.00 -4.28 26.82
CA ASN A 429 2.81 -3.22 27.77
C ASN A 429 3.76 -2.04 27.44
N ARG A 430 3.18 -0.87 27.18
CA ARG A 430 3.91 0.36 26.83
C ARG A 430 4.89 0.15 25.67
N ASN A 431 4.54 -0.71 24.70
CA ASN A 431 5.39 -1.05 23.57
C ASN A 431 6.76 -1.67 23.96
N LEU A 432 6.85 -2.29 25.12
CA LEU A 432 8.04 -3.02 25.57
C LEU A 432 7.94 -4.47 25.08
N VAL A 433 8.80 -4.85 24.13
CA VAL A 433 8.80 -6.18 23.51
C VAL A 433 8.83 -7.30 24.55
N ASN A 434 9.66 -7.16 25.58
CA ASN A 434 9.82 -8.18 26.62
C ASN A 434 8.66 -8.21 27.65
N ASP A 435 7.80 -7.20 27.67
CA ASP A 435 6.66 -7.13 28.59
C ASP A 435 5.37 -7.38 27.80
N ALA A 436 5.23 -8.61 27.30
CA ALA A 436 4.11 -9.06 26.49
C ALA A 436 3.19 -10.00 27.26
N ALA A 437 1.91 -9.97 26.94
CA ALA A 437 0.91 -10.94 27.35
C ALA A 437 0.19 -11.51 26.12
N VAL A 438 -0.15 -12.80 26.15
CA VAL A 438 -1.02 -13.41 25.14
C VAL A 438 -2.45 -13.00 25.46
N VAL A 439 -3.10 -12.28 24.54
CA VAL A 439 -4.47 -11.77 24.69
C VAL A 439 -5.49 -12.50 23.82
N GLY A 440 -5.02 -13.42 22.98
CA GLY A 440 -5.90 -14.21 22.13
C GLY A 440 -5.13 -15.19 21.27
N TRP A 441 -5.87 -15.91 20.43
CA TRP A 441 -5.34 -16.91 19.53
C TRP A 441 -5.78 -16.62 18.09
N LEU A 442 -4.90 -16.87 17.13
CA LEU A 442 -5.17 -16.73 15.71
C LEU A 442 -5.15 -18.10 15.05
N TRP A 443 -6.03 -18.32 14.11
CA TRP A 443 -6.01 -19.54 13.31
C TRP A 443 -4.74 -19.60 12.47
N PRO A 444 -4.11 -20.80 12.35
CA PRO A 444 -2.91 -20.95 11.52
C PRO A 444 -3.24 -20.70 10.05
N ARG A 445 -2.29 -20.09 9.32
CA ARG A 445 -2.38 -19.87 7.86
C ARG A 445 -1.68 -20.98 7.06
N THR A 446 -1.24 -22.04 7.72
CA THR A 446 -0.52 -23.16 7.07
C THR A 446 -1.47 -23.91 6.13
N PRO A 447 -1.02 -24.30 4.92
CA PRO A 447 -1.81 -25.16 4.06
C PRO A 447 -2.23 -26.44 4.79
N GLY A 448 -3.52 -26.73 4.84
CA GLY A 448 -4.07 -27.89 5.57
C GLY A 448 -4.62 -27.60 6.98
N ALA A 449 -4.16 -26.56 7.66
CA ALA A 449 -4.70 -26.14 8.94
C ALA A 449 -5.80 -25.09 8.72
N ARG A 450 -7.04 -25.52 8.68
CA ARG A 450 -8.20 -24.63 8.53
C ARG A 450 -8.90 -24.40 9.86
N ALA A 451 -9.42 -23.20 10.07
CA ALA A 451 -10.38 -22.96 11.11
C ALA A 451 -11.58 -23.92 10.93
N PRO A 452 -12.19 -24.41 12.03
CA PRO A 452 -13.49 -25.05 11.92
C PRO A 452 -14.47 -24.18 11.16
N ALA A 453 -15.40 -24.75 10.44
CA ALA A 453 -16.42 -24.02 9.69
C ALA A 453 -17.73 -23.93 10.52
N PRO A 454 -17.90 -22.95 11.42
CA PRO A 454 -19.14 -22.72 12.13
C PRO A 454 -20.21 -22.17 11.17
N GLU A 455 -21.47 -22.33 11.53
CA GLU A 455 -22.54 -21.57 10.90
C GLU A 455 -22.71 -20.20 11.60
N PRO A 456 -23.27 -19.20 10.92
CA PRO A 456 -23.52 -17.90 11.54
C PRO A 456 -24.40 -18.02 12.78
N GLY A 457 -23.89 -17.54 13.92
CA GLY A 457 -24.60 -17.60 15.20
C GLY A 457 -24.25 -18.80 16.08
N ASP A 458 -23.37 -19.69 15.65
CA ASP A 458 -22.89 -20.79 16.49
C ASP A 458 -22.01 -20.29 17.65
N TYR A 459 -22.27 -20.83 18.85
CA TYR A 459 -21.30 -20.91 19.93
C TYR A 459 -20.71 -22.32 19.94
N TRP A 460 -19.42 -22.46 19.61
CA TRP A 460 -18.80 -23.79 19.48
C TRP A 460 -17.42 -23.86 20.11
N LEU A 461 -17.28 -24.72 21.10
CA LEU A 461 -16.00 -25.14 21.66
C LEU A 461 -15.65 -26.54 21.10
N ALA A 462 -14.63 -26.60 20.25
CA ALA A 462 -14.12 -27.86 19.69
C ALA A 462 -12.75 -28.16 20.28
N LEU A 463 -12.57 -29.30 20.92
CA LEU A 463 -11.31 -29.73 21.52
C LEU A 463 -10.84 -31.06 20.88
N PRO A 464 -9.54 -31.21 20.56
CA PRO A 464 -9.00 -32.47 20.06
C PRO A 464 -8.87 -33.48 21.21
N THR A 465 -8.99 -34.78 20.91
CA THR A 465 -8.69 -35.87 21.86
C THR A 465 -7.28 -36.43 21.73
N GLY A 466 -6.52 -35.96 20.76
CA GLY A 466 -5.15 -36.34 20.55
C GLY A 466 -4.36 -35.30 19.77
N THR A 467 -3.04 -35.46 19.77
CA THR A 467 -2.10 -34.66 18.98
C THR A 467 -1.26 -35.61 18.14
N GLY A 468 -1.14 -35.34 16.85
CA GLY A 468 -0.31 -36.10 15.94
C GLY A 468 1.19 -35.89 16.19
N SER A 469 2.03 -36.70 15.55
CA SER A 469 3.49 -36.54 15.62
C SER A 469 3.98 -35.22 14.98
N ASP A 470 3.18 -34.62 14.15
CA ASP A 470 3.39 -33.31 13.52
C ASP A 470 2.90 -32.14 14.39
N GLY A 471 2.43 -32.40 15.61
CA GLY A 471 1.87 -31.40 16.52
C GLY A 471 0.44 -30.94 16.18
N GLN A 472 -0.17 -31.49 15.12
CA GLN A 472 -1.51 -31.08 14.71
C GLN A 472 -2.60 -31.84 15.52
N PRO A 473 -3.75 -31.19 15.76
CA PRO A 473 -4.89 -31.84 16.41
C PRO A 473 -5.37 -33.06 15.62
N THR A 474 -5.58 -34.16 16.30
CA THR A 474 -6.05 -35.42 15.70
C THR A 474 -7.13 -36.09 16.53
N GLY A 475 -7.73 -37.13 15.94
CA GLY A 475 -8.74 -37.94 16.62
C GLY A 475 -10.15 -37.34 16.60
N PRO A 476 -11.09 -37.97 17.33
CA PRO A 476 -12.43 -37.48 17.50
C PRO A 476 -12.44 -36.12 18.23
N GLY A 477 -13.38 -35.25 17.89
CA GLY A 477 -13.55 -33.98 18.57
C GLY A 477 -14.43 -34.10 19.83
N VAL A 478 -14.06 -33.39 20.88
CA VAL A 478 -14.95 -33.04 21.97
C VAL A 478 -15.66 -31.74 21.62
N ASN A 479 -16.96 -31.70 21.69
CA ASN A 479 -17.74 -30.54 21.24
C ASN A 479 -18.70 -30.05 22.35
N ASP A 480 -18.76 -28.75 22.51
CA ASP A 480 -19.86 -28.04 23.17
C ASP A 480 -20.37 -26.99 22.17
N LEU A 481 -21.47 -27.32 21.51
CA LEU A 481 -22.04 -26.50 20.44
C LEU A 481 -23.44 -26.07 20.85
N THR A 482 -23.73 -24.79 20.66
CA THR A 482 -25.11 -24.26 20.64
C THR A 482 -25.28 -23.52 19.33
N ASP A 483 -26.27 -23.93 18.53
CA ASP A 483 -26.53 -23.29 17.24
C ASP A 483 -27.43 -22.05 17.38
N ALA A 484 -27.60 -21.31 16.29
CA ALA A 484 -28.43 -20.11 16.26
C ALA A 484 -29.94 -20.40 16.51
N LYS A 485 -30.39 -21.65 16.41
CA LYS A 485 -31.77 -22.07 16.65
C LYS A 485 -31.99 -22.55 18.10
N GLY A 486 -30.95 -22.60 18.94
CA GLY A 486 -31.00 -23.06 20.32
C GLY A 486 -30.78 -24.57 20.48
N GLY A 487 -30.49 -25.31 19.39
CA GLY A 487 -30.08 -26.70 19.46
C GLY A 487 -28.72 -26.84 20.14
N ARG A 488 -28.56 -27.80 21.05
CA ARG A 488 -27.34 -27.99 21.82
C ARG A 488 -26.80 -29.40 21.74
N ILE A 489 -25.48 -29.51 21.57
CA ILE A 489 -24.74 -30.76 21.58
C ILE A 489 -23.62 -30.66 22.61
N ILE A 490 -23.52 -31.63 23.50
CA ILE A 490 -22.42 -31.84 24.42
C ILE A 490 -21.86 -33.25 24.15
N GLN A 491 -20.64 -33.30 23.60
CA GLN A 491 -19.99 -34.56 23.26
C GLN A 491 -18.63 -34.64 23.96
N ALA A 492 -18.45 -35.66 24.76
CA ALA A 492 -17.19 -35.94 25.44
C ALA A 492 -16.86 -37.44 25.32
N ARG A 493 -15.64 -37.84 25.66
CA ARG A 493 -15.24 -39.26 25.66
C ARG A 493 -16.07 -40.03 26.67
N GLY A 494 -16.83 -41.01 26.18
CA GLY A 494 -17.65 -41.87 27.03
C GLY A 494 -19.02 -41.30 27.45
N LEU A 495 -19.32 -40.05 27.12
CA LEU A 495 -20.60 -39.44 27.38
C LEU A 495 -21.03 -38.57 26.19
N HIS A 496 -22.19 -38.86 25.64
CA HIS A 496 -22.87 -38.01 24.66
C HIS A 496 -24.20 -37.56 25.27
N ILE A 497 -24.38 -36.27 25.37
CA ILE A 497 -25.67 -35.66 25.58
C ILE A 497 -25.99 -34.97 24.28
N LEU A 498 -26.89 -35.55 23.53
CA LEU A 498 -27.30 -35.06 22.25
C LEU A 498 -28.76 -34.68 22.33
N VAL A 499 -29.03 -33.49 21.85
CA VAL A 499 -30.36 -33.23 21.34
C VAL A 499 -30.21 -33.57 19.84
N GLY A 500 -30.37 -34.85 19.47
CA GLY A 500 -30.23 -35.34 18.11
C GLY A 500 -29.40 -36.60 17.82
N THR A 501 -28.44 -36.61 16.94
CA THR A 501 -27.76 -37.78 16.38
C THR A 501 -26.48 -38.20 17.12
N PRO A 502 -26.22 -39.51 17.27
CA PRO A 502 -25.27 -40.07 18.23
C PRO A 502 -23.83 -40.30 17.73
N LYS A 503 -23.34 -39.62 16.72
CA LYS A 503 -21.98 -39.87 16.21
C LYS A 503 -21.08 -38.65 16.39
N LEU A 504 -19.89 -38.87 17.03
CA LEU A 504 -18.85 -37.85 17.11
C LEU A 504 -18.26 -37.62 15.71
N PRO A 505 -18.33 -36.41 15.17
CA PRO A 505 -17.58 -36.07 13.96
C PRO A 505 -16.09 -35.99 14.25
N GLN A 506 -15.27 -36.01 13.21
CA GLN A 506 -13.85 -35.74 13.33
C GLN A 506 -13.62 -34.33 13.88
N VAL A 507 -12.48 -34.13 14.57
CA VAL A 507 -12.11 -32.83 15.10
C VAL A 507 -12.10 -31.77 13.98
N GLY A 508 -12.70 -30.62 14.23
CA GLY A 508 -12.84 -29.56 13.23
C GLY A 508 -14.05 -29.71 12.29
N THR A 509 -14.83 -30.79 12.41
CA THR A 509 -16.10 -30.97 11.72
C THR A 509 -17.23 -30.54 12.63
N ARG A 510 -18.02 -29.56 12.20
CA ARG A 510 -19.17 -29.11 12.97
C ARG A 510 -20.18 -30.25 13.13
N PRO A 511 -20.57 -30.60 14.37
CA PRO A 511 -21.70 -31.50 14.59
C PRO A 511 -23.02 -30.84 14.16
N THR A 512 -23.97 -31.64 13.70
CA THR A 512 -25.29 -31.15 13.29
C THR A 512 -26.26 -31.43 14.45
N PRO A 513 -26.83 -30.37 15.07
CA PRO A 513 -27.92 -30.53 16.02
C PRO A 513 -29.17 -31.09 15.33
N PRO A 514 -30.05 -31.81 16.05
CA PRO A 514 -31.34 -32.18 15.49
C PRO A 514 -32.22 -30.95 15.26
N ASP A 515 -33.13 -31.09 14.33
CA ASP A 515 -34.13 -30.05 14.03
C ASP A 515 -35.40 -30.16 14.93
N ASP A 516 -35.39 -31.07 15.88
CA ASP A 516 -36.51 -31.33 16.81
C ASP A 516 -36.10 -31.15 18.28
N ASP A 517 -37.08 -31.24 19.22
CA ASP A 517 -36.86 -31.10 20.66
C ASP A 517 -36.47 -32.42 21.34
N SER A 518 -35.95 -33.41 20.58
CA SER A 518 -35.52 -34.69 21.16
C SER A 518 -34.24 -34.53 21.97
N VAL A 519 -34.12 -35.31 23.05
CA VAL A 519 -32.91 -35.38 23.87
C VAL A 519 -32.41 -36.82 23.93
N THR A 520 -31.17 -37.04 23.53
CA THR A 520 -30.53 -38.36 23.61
C THR A 520 -29.29 -38.29 24.49
N ILE A 521 -29.22 -39.13 25.51
CA ILE A 521 -27.99 -39.37 26.28
C ILE A 521 -27.50 -40.75 25.89
N GLU A 522 -26.38 -40.83 25.24
CA GLU A 522 -25.79 -42.08 24.76
C GLU A 522 -24.45 -42.36 25.46
N HIS A 523 -24.33 -43.55 26.02
CA HIS A 523 -23.05 -44.08 26.51
C HIS A 523 -22.32 -44.89 25.42
N HIS A 524 -21.00 -44.88 25.42
CA HIS A 524 -20.16 -45.56 24.38
C HIS A 524 -20.45 -47.06 24.23
N THR A 525 -21.05 -47.70 25.23
CA THR A 525 -21.49 -49.11 25.18
C THR A 525 -22.78 -49.30 24.39
N GLY A 526 -23.43 -48.25 23.95
CA GLY A 526 -24.70 -48.28 23.24
C GLY A 526 -25.93 -48.27 24.17
N THR A 527 -25.74 -47.93 25.44
CA THR A 527 -26.85 -47.61 26.33
C THR A 527 -27.34 -46.19 26.03
N THR A 528 -28.65 -46.02 25.82
CA THR A 528 -29.27 -44.73 25.53
C THR A 528 -30.40 -44.43 26.49
N ILE A 529 -30.52 -43.14 26.82
CA ILE A 529 -31.74 -42.54 27.39
C ILE A 529 -32.23 -41.52 26.36
N GLU A 530 -33.41 -41.72 25.85
CA GLU A 530 -33.99 -40.92 24.77
C GLU A 530 -35.32 -40.32 25.25
N ILE A 531 -35.48 -39.02 25.00
CA ILE A 531 -36.75 -38.31 25.17
C ILE A 531 -37.17 -37.86 23.78
N ASP A 532 -38.28 -38.37 23.28
CA ASP A 532 -38.76 -37.97 21.95
C ASP A 532 -39.46 -36.57 22.01
N PRO A 533 -39.79 -35.96 20.86
CA PRO A 533 -40.44 -34.65 20.82
C PRO A 533 -41.80 -34.62 21.54
N GLU A 534 -42.46 -35.78 21.68
CA GLU A 534 -43.74 -35.96 22.39
C GLU A 534 -43.54 -36.15 23.90
N GLY A 535 -42.28 -36.25 24.37
CA GLY A 535 -41.94 -36.39 25.79
C GLY A 535 -41.91 -37.83 26.31
N ALA A 536 -42.00 -38.85 25.44
CA ALA A 536 -41.86 -40.23 25.86
C ALA A 536 -40.39 -40.58 26.17
N VAL A 537 -40.14 -41.23 27.28
CA VAL A 537 -38.80 -41.62 27.73
C VAL A 537 -38.55 -43.08 27.41
N THR A 538 -37.53 -43.33 26.62
CA THR A 538 -37.04 -44.68 26.30
C THR A 538 -35.66 -44.89 26.90
N VAL A 539 -35.49 -45.92 27.68
CA VAL A 539 -34.18 -46.37 28.17
C VAL A 539 -33.83 -47.70 27.49
N ARG A 540 -32.75 -47.71 26.73
CA ARG A 540 -32.29 -48.89 26.01
C ARG A 540 -30.87 -49.21 26.42
N THR A 541 -30.61 -50.49 26.71
CA THR A 541 -29.28 -50.97 27.00
C THR A 541 -28.89 -52.12 26.09
N LYS A 542 -27.63 -52.19 25.67
CA LYS A 542 -27.02 -53.34 25.00
C LYS A 542 -26.35 -54.30 26.01
N GLY A 543 -26.27 -53.87 27.26
CA GLY A 543 -25.59 -54.62 28.31
C GLY A 543 -26.55 -55.48 29.18
N SER A 544 -26.16 -55.70 30.41
CA SER A 544 -26.70 -56.67 31.36
C SER A 544 -27.98 -56.24 32.06
N GLY A 545 -28.72 -55.24 31.56
CA GLY A 545 -30.02 -54.89 32.10
C GLY A 545 -30.14 -53.48 32.67
N ILE A 546 -31.36 -53.10 33.04
CA ILE A 546 -31.69 -51.80 33.63
C ILE A 546 -32.02 -52.04 35.10
N LYS A 547 -31.36 -51.33 36.00
CA LYS A 547 -31.70 -51.32 37.42
C LYS A 547 -32.09 -49.95 37.90
N LEU A 548 -33.31 -49.82 38.38
CA LEU A 548 -33.82 -48.62 39.06
C LEU A 548 -33.83 -48.88 40.55
N THR A 549 -33.17 -48.06 41.34
CA THR A 549 -33.10 -48.25 42.81
C THR A 549 -33.15 -46.91 43.55
N ASN A 550 -33.83 -46.91 44.69
CA ASN A 550 -33.77 -45.82 45.66
C ASN A 550 -32.87 -46.17 46.88
N GLY A 551 -32.09 -47.23 46.80
CA GLY A 551 -31.22 -47.72 47.87
C GLY A 551 -31.89 -48.79 48.75
N THR A 552 -33.19 -48.82 48.81
CA THR A 552 -33.98 -49.78 49.63
C THR A 552 -34.76 -50.78 48.77
N VAL A 553 -35.35 -50.30 47.70
CA VAL A 553 -36.11 -51.10 46.73
C VAL A 553 -35.47 -51.00 45.36
N SER A 554 -35.36 -52.11 44.62
CA SER A 554 -34.85 -52.16 43.27
C SER A 554 -35.85 -52.81 42.32
N LEU A 555 -35.98 -52.17 41.12
CA LEU A 555 -36.61 -52.78 39.96
C LEU A 555 -35.50 -53.16 38.98
N SER A 556 -35.37 -54.42 38.66
CA SER A 556 -34.40 -54.88 37.67
C SER A 556 -35.10 -55.49 36.48
N LEU A 557 -34.68 -55.04 35.28
CA LEU A 557 -35.00 -55.64 33.99
C LEU A 557 -33.76 -56.37 33.53
N ASP A 558 -33.73 -57.68 33.70
CA ASP A 558 -32.57 -58.50 33.35
C ASP A 558 -33.03 -59.64 32.43
N GLY A 559 -32.55 -59.61 31.19
CA GLY A 559 -32.95 -60.54 30.14
C GLY A 559 -34.47 -60.43 29.82
N ALA A 560 -35.19 -61.57 29.95
CA ALA A 560 -36.63 -61.66 29.66
C ALA A 560 -37.52 -61.48 30.90
N SER A 561 -36.98 -61.10 32.06
CA SER A 561 -37.71 -60.98 33.29
C SER A 561 -37.70 -59.60 33.93
N VAL A 562 -38.77 -59.26 34.65
CA VAL A 562 -38.87 -58.07 35.49
C VAL A 562 -38.80 -58.54 36.93
N GLN A 563 -37.86 -58.05 37.71
CA GLN A 563 -37.72 -58.37 39.12
C GLN A 563 -37.92 -57.10 39.98
N VAL A 564 -38.76 -57.19 40.99
CA VAL A 564 -38.92 -56.16 42.00
C VAL A 564 -38.43 -56.76 43.31
N THR A 565 -37.38 -56.16 43.89
CA THR A 565 -36.78 -56.58 45.15
C THR A 565 -36.64 -55.43 46.13
#